data_333332fb6af0ab4c724176f74aaf4c9a
#
_entry.id   333332fb6af0ab4c724176f74aaf4c9a
#
_cell.length_a   1.000
_cell.length_b   1.000
_cell.length_c   1.000
_cell.angle_alpha   90.00
_cell.angle_beta   90.00
_cell.angle_gamma   90.00
#
_symmetry.space_group_name_H-M   'P 1'
#
loop_
_entity.id
_entity.type
_entity.pdbx_description
1 polymer ?
#
loop_
_entity_poly.entity_id
_entity_poly.type
_entity_poly.pdbx_seq_one_letter_code
_entity_poly.pdbx_strand_id
1 'polypeptide(L)'
;MVSHRRGASTLGCLFSMLVVVAVIYFAVNVGAPYFRYYQFRDAMRQEVRFAERKTDAEIRATLRLKADSLDLPGQAQRINIRRTPSRIVIWTDYTETIDFPFVTRDIAFRPVAERAF
;
A
#
# COMPACT_ATOMS: atom_id res chain seq x y z
N MET A 1 33.39 -4.14 -8.29
CA MET A 1 33.75 -4.25 -9.15
C MET A 1 34.36 -3.36 -9.79
N VAL A 2 35.11 -3.16 -10.18
CA VAL A 2 35.67 -2.23 -10.69
C VAL A 2 36.50 -2.51 -11.76
N SER A 3 36.31 -2.02 -12.75
CA SER A 3 37.17 -2.08 -13.77
C SER A 3 38.24 -1.14 -13.64
N HIS A 4 39.36 -1.47 -13.91
CA HIS A 4 40.48 -0.59 -13.86
C HIS A 4 40.77 0.01 -15.17
N ARG A 5 39.99 -0.19 -16.18
CA ARG A 5 40.25 0.34 -17.45
C ARG A 5 39.67 1.70 -17.52
N ARG A 6 40.44 2.65 -17.95
CA ARG A 6 40.07 4.00 -17.85
C ARG A 6 38.78 4.38 -18.50
N GLY A 7 38.62 4.32 -19.76
CA GLY A 7 37.41 4.69 -20.45
C GLY A 7 36.24 3.77 -20.11
N ALA A 8 36.52 2.47 -20.07
CA ALA A 8 35.49 1.49 -19.72
C ALA A 8 35.03 1.66 -18.29
N SER A 9 35.91 2.04 -17.38
CA SER A 9 35.56 2.28 -15.99
C SER A 9 34.60 3.45 -15.84
N THR A 10 34.86 4.54 -16.54
CA THR A 10 33.99 5.71 -16.50
C THR A 10 32.62 5.40 -17.03
N LEU A 11 32.53 4.72 -18.17
CA LEU A 11 31.25 4.32 -18.74
C LEU A 11 30.50 3.34 -17.85
N GLY A 12 31.24 2.41 -17.25
CA GLY A 12 30.66 1.45 -16.33
C GLY A 12 30.09 2.10 -15.10
N CYS A 13 30.78 3.10 -14.54
CA CYS A 13 30.28 3.85 -13.39
C CYS A 13 29.03 4.62 -13.75
N LEU A 14 29.00 5.30 -14.88
CA LEU A 14 27.83 6.04 -15.32
C LEU A 14 26.64 5.12 -15.54
N PHE A 15 26.87 3.98 -16.19
CA PHE A 15 25.82 3.00 -16.41
C PHE A 15 25.29 2.44 -15.10
N SER A 16 26.20 2.11 -14.17
CA SER A 16 25.80 1.60 -12.85
C SER A 16 24.99 2.62 -12.06
N MET A 17 25.36 3.88 -12.11
CA MET A 17 24.60 4.94 -11.45
C MET A 17 23.21 5.08 -12.07
N LEU A 18 23.12 5.01 -13.39
CA LEU A 18 21.84 5.10 -14.08
C LEU A 18 20.92 3.95 -13.68
N VAL A 19 21.46 2.72 -13.60
CA VAL A 19 20.70 1.55 -13.19
C VAL A 19 20.22 1.72 -11.75
N VAL A 20 21.08 2.17 -10.84
CA VAL A 20 20.70 2.37 -9.44
C VAL A 20 19.59 3.41 -9.31
N VAL A 21 19.70 4.52 -10.02
CA VAL A 21 18.67 5.56 -10.01
C VAL A 21 17.35 5.01 -10.55
N ALA A 22 17.39 4.25 -11.63
CA ALA A 22 16.21 3.65 -12.20
C ALA A 22 15.54 2.68 -11.22
N VAL A 23 16.34 1.83 -10.56
CA VAL A 23 15.83 0.88 -9.57
C VAL A 23 15.17 1.61 -8.41
N ILE A 24 15.79 2.66 -7.89
CA ILE A 24 15.23 3.45 -6.81
C ILE A 24 13.92 4.11 -7.26
N TYR A 25 13.92 4.68 -8.45
CA TYR A 25 12.72 5.31 -9.00
C TYR A 25 11.54 4.34 -9.07
N PHE A 26 11.76 3.16 -9.65
CA PHE A 26 10.71 2.16 -9.76
C PHE A 26 10.32 1.61 -8.39
N ALA A 27 11.27 1.41 -7.50
CA ALA A 27 10.99 0.92 -6.15
C ALA A 27 10.07 1.88 -5.39
N VAL A 28 10.33 3.18 -5.48
CA VAL A 28 9.49 4.19 -4.82
C VAL A 28 8.11 4.25 -5.46
N ASN A 29 8.04 4.28 -6.79
CA ASN A 29 6.75 4.39 -7.48
C ASN A 29 5.85 3.17 -7.29
N VAL A 30 6.43 1.99 -7.26
CA VAL A 30 5.65 0.75 -7.05
C VAL A 30 5.48 0.46 -5.58
N GLY A 31 6.54 0.69 -4.78
CA GLY A 31 6.54 0.37 -3.36
C GLY A 31 5.63 1.26 -2.52
N ALA A 32 5.49 2.54 -2.88
CA ALA A 32 4.68 3.47 -2.10
C ALA A 32 3.20 3.05 -2.02
N PRO A 33 2.52 2.65 -3.12
CA PRO A 33 1.16 2.14 -3.02
C PRO A 33 1.04 0.89 -2.16
N TYR A 34 1.98 -0.04 -2.29
CA TYR A 34 1.98 -1.26 -1.47
C TYR A 34 2.22 -0.95 0.00
N PHE A 35 3.10 -0.01 0.29
CA PHE A 35 3.36 0.41 1.66
C PHE A 35 2.11 1.00 2.31
N ARG A 36 1.38 1.86 1.58
CA ARG A 36 0.11 2.41 2.05
C ARG A 36 -0.93 1.32 2.26
N TYR A 37 -0.97 0.34 1.37
CA TYR A 37 -1.85 -0.81 1.51
C TYR A 37 -1.57 -1.58 2.80
N TYR A 38 -0.31 -1.88 3.08
CA TYR A 38 0.06 -2.60 4.29
C TYR A 38 -0.26 -1.80 5.55
N GLN A 39 -0.02 -0.50 5.55
CA GLN A 39 -0.36 0.36 6.67
C GLN A 39 -1.87 0.38 6.92
N PHE A 40 -2.65 0.46 5.88
CA PHE A 40 -4.10 0.45 6.00
C PHE A 40 -4.62 -0.90 6.50
N ARG A 41 -4.06 -1.97 5.99
CA ARG A 41 -4.40 -3.33 6.44
C ARG A 41 -4.08 -3.52 7.92
N ASP A 42 -2.94 -3.00 8.37
CA ASP A 42 -2.58 -3.08 9.79
C ASP A 42 -3.55 -2.30 10.65
N ALA A 43 -4.00 -1.15 10.19
CA ALA A 43 -5.03 -0.38 10.91
C ALA A 43 -6.34 -1.17 11.01
N MET A 44 -6.73 -1.85 9.93
CA MET A 44 -7.90 -2.72 9.93
C MET A 44 -7.74 -3.88 10.92
N ARG A 45 -6.57 -4.47 10.97
CA ARG A 45 -6.28 -5.55 11.94
C ARG A 45 -6.37 -5.07 13.38
N GLN A 46 -5.91 -3.86 13.65
CA GLN A 46 -6.04 -3.26 14.98
C GLN A 46 -7.51 -3.04 15.34
N GLU A 47 -8.31 -2.57 14.39
CA GLU A 47 -9.72 -2.33 14.65
C GLU A 47 -10.49 -3.62 14.93
N VAL A 48 -10.16 -4.72 14.24
CA VAL A 48 -10.85 -5.99 14.51
C VAL A 48 -10.50 -6.54 15.89
N ARG A 49 -9.33 -6.21 16.43
CA ARG A 49 -8.97 -6.62 17.80
C ARG A 49 -9.86 -6.00 18.85
N PHE A 50 -10.37 -4.82 18.58
CA PHE A 50 -11.23 -4.08 19.51
C PHE A 50 -12.69 -4.06 19.06
N ALA A 51 -13.04 -4.91 18.10
CA ALA A 51 -14.37 -4.92 17.51
C ALA A 51 -15.49 -5.21 18.51
N GLU A 52 -15.19 -5.99 19.55
CA GLU A 52 -16.17 -6.28 20.60
C GLU A 52 -16.56 -5.05 21.40
N ARG A 53 -15.67 -4.05 21.45
CA ARG A 53 -15.87 -2.83 22.23
C ARG A 53 -16.27 -1.63 21.39
N LYS A 54 -16.33 -1.80 20.05
CA LYS A 54 -16.62 -0.72 19.13
C LYS A 54 -17.80 -1.06 18.25
N THR A 55 -18.57 -0.04 17.91
CA THR A 55 -19.62 -0.18 16.92
C THR A 55 -19.04 -0.13 15.51
N ASP A 56 -19.81 -0.62 14.53
CA ASP A 56 -19.39 -0.56 13.14
C ASP A 56 -19.16 0.88 12.67
N ALA A 57 -19.98 1.82 13.14
CA ALA A 57 -19.83 3.22 12.81
C ALA A 57 -18.51 3.79 13.32
N GLU A 58 -18.11 3.44 14.54
CA GLU A 58 -16.83 3.87 15.11
C GLU A 58 -15.65 3.31 14.32
N ILE A 59 -15.71 2.03 13.95
CA ILE A 59 -14.68 1.38 13.16
C ILE A 59 -14.56 2.06 11.80
N ARG A 60 -15.68 2.32 11.13
CA ARG A 60 -15.68 3.02 9.85
C ARG A 60 -15.07 4.41 9.96
N ALA A 61 -15.43 5.16 10.96
CA ALA A 61 -14.92 6.51 11.15
C ALA A 61 -13.41 6.51 11.34
N THR A 62 -12.89 5.60 12.17
CA THR A 62 -11.46 5.48 12.42
C THR A 62 -10.71 5.09 11.14
N LEU A 63 -11.24 4.13 10.39
CA LEU A 63 -10.58 3.66 9.17
C LEU A 63 -10.67 4.69 8.05
N ARG A 64 -11.74 5.46 7.97
CA ARG A 64 -11.82 6.55 6.99
C ARG A 64 -10.79 7.62 7.26
N LEU A 65 -10.58 7.96 8.53
CA LEU A 65 -9.54 8.91 8.92
C LEU A 65 -8.15 8.36 8.55
N LYS A 66 -7.93 7.08 8.76
CA LYS A 66 -6.66 6.45 8.40
C LYS A 66 -6.44 6.46 6.89
N ALA A 67 -7.46 6.13 6.11
CA ALA A 67 -7.39 6.17 4.66
C ALA A 67 -7.08 7.58 4.16
N ASP A 68 -7.69 8.59 4.76
CA ASP A 68 -7.44 9.98 4.42
C ASP A 68 -6.01 10.38 4.77
N SER A 69 -5.50 9.97 5.92
CA SER A 69 -4.14 10.28 6.34
C SER A 69 -3.07 9.61 5.48
N LEU A 70 -3.41 8.50 4.84
CA LEU A 70 -2.52 7.78 3.94
C LEU A 70 -2.66 8.22 2.48
N ASP A 71 -3.52 9.21 2.21
CA ASP A 71 -3.82 9.67 0.85
C ASP A 71 -4.29 8.55 -0.07
N LEU A 72 -5.07 7.63 0.46
CA LEU A 72 -5.66 6.58 -0.36
C LEU A 72 -6.78 7.14 -1.24
N PRO A 73 -7.06 6.50 -2.40
CA PRO A 73 -8.18 6.91 -3.23
C PRO A 73 -9.50 6.92 -2.46
N GLY A 74 -10.44 7.76 -2.87
CA GLY A 74 -11.74 7.85 -2.20
C GLY A 74 -12.48 6.53 -2.12
N GLN A 75 -12.20 5.60 -3.04
CA GLN A 75 -12.76 4.24 -3.00
C GLN A 75 -12.41 3.51 -1.70
N ALA A 76 -11.23 3.77 -1.14
CA ALA A 76 -10.78 3.13 0.09
C ALA A 76 -11.60 3.56 1.31
N GLN A 77 -12.33 4.65 1.23
CA GLN A 77 -13.20 5.10 2.31
C GLN A 77 -14.52 4.35 2.36
N ARG A 78 -14.81 3.54 1.35
CA ARG A 78 -16.00 2.68 1.34
C ARG A 78 -15.67 1.40 2.08
N ILE A 79 -15.74 1.45 3.39
CA ILE A 79 -15.35 0.34 4.24
C ILE A 79 -16.54 -0.56 4.46
N ASN A 80 -16.36 -1.84 4.15
CA ASN A 80 -17.37 -2.86 4.31
C ASN A 80 -17.11 -3.65 5.58
N ILE A 81 -18.11 -3.79 6.41
CA ILE A 81 -18.01 -4.52 7.66
C ILE A 81 -19.11 -5.58 7.69
N ARG A 82 -18.71 -6.82 7.90
CA ARG A 82 -19.65 -7.92 8.09
C ARG A 82 -19.43 -8.52 9.46
N ARG A 83 -20.39 -8.32 10.35
CA ARG A 83 -20.31 -8.81 11.71
C ARG A 83 -21.32 -9.92 11.89
N THR A 84 -20.83 -11.05 12.40
CA THR A 84 -21.68 -12.18 12.80
C THR A 84 -21.42 -12.46 14.28
N PRO A 85 -22.24 -13.29 14.95
CA PRO A 85 -21.98 -13.64 16.36
C PRO A 85 -20.63 -14.33 16.57
N SER A 86 -20.06 -14.94 15.53
CA SER A 86 -18.82 -15.72 15.65
C SER A 86 -17.59 -15.03 15.06
N ARG A 87 -17.76 -13.98 14.25
CA ARG A 87 -16.61 -13.33 13.61
C ARG A 87 -16.98 -11.95 13.06
N ILE A 88 -15.95 -11.18 12.79
CA ILE A 88 -16.09 -9.92 12.07
C ILE A 88 -15.11 -9.91 10.90
N VAL A 89 -15.55 -9.41 9.75
CA VAL A 89 -14.71 -9.22 8.57
C VAL A 89 -14.85 -7.78 8.13
N ILE A 90 -13.73 -7.13 7.88
CA ILE A 90 -13.66 -5.76 7.37
C ILE A 90 -12.85 -5.79 6.09
N TRP A 91 -13.38 -5.18 5.04
CA TRP A 91 -12.65 -5.09 3.77
C TRP A 91 -13.03 -3.82 3.02
N THR A 92 -12.17 -3.44 2.11
CA THR A 92 -12.46 -2.39 1.14
C THR A 92 -11.76 -2.71 -0.17
N ASP A 93 -12.23 -2.15 -1.26
CA ASP A 93 -11.62 -2.31 -2.57
C ASP A 93 -11.27 -0.93 -3.10
N TYR A 94 -10.06 -0.77 -3.58
CA TYR A 94 -9.67 0.46 -4.26
C TYR A 94 -8.60 0.17 -5.31
N THR A 95 -8.45 1.12 -6.22
CA THR A 95 -7.46 1.02 -7.31
C THR A 95 -6.53 2.22 -7.23
N GLU A 96 -5.24 1.97 -7.28
CA GLU A 96 -4.25 3.03 -7.40
C GLU A 96 -3.59 3.00 -8.76
N THR A 97 -3.41 4.18 -9.34
CA THR A 97 -2.73 4.33 -10.62
C THR A 97 -1.26 4.56 -10.38
N ILE A 98 -0.42 3.74 -11.03
CA ILE A 98 1.03 3.86 -10.94
C ILE A 98 1.55 4.36 -12.27
N ASP A 99 2.26 5.49 -12.23
CA ASP A 99 2.82 6.09 -13.43
C ASP A 99 4.23 5.56 -13.65
N PHE A 100 4.42 4.88 -14.76
CA PHE A 100 5.74 4.52 -15.26
C PHE A 100 6.12 5.46 -16.40
N PRO A 101 7.41 5.58 -16.72
CA PRO A 101 7.85 6.49 -17.80
C PRO A 101 7.20 6.23 -19.15
N PHE A 102 6.81 5.00 -19.43
CA PHE A 102 6.26 4.62 -20.72
C PHE A 102 4.82 4.15 -20.67
N VAL A 103 4.29 3.89 -19.49
CA VAL A 103 2.98 3.29 -19.35
C VAL A 103 2.41 3.60 -17.96
N THR A 104 1.10 3.75 -17.91
CA THR A 104 0.37 3.92 -16.65
C THR A 104 -0.37 2.64 -16.36
N ARG A 105 -0.27 2.14 -15.13
CA ARG A 105 -0.93 0.91 -14.70
C ARG A 105 -1.83 1.16 -13.51
N ASP A 106 -2.99 0.52 -13.54
CA ASP A 106 -3.91 0.53 -12.41
C ASP A 106 -3.76 -0.77 -11.66
N ILE A 107 -3.55 -0.69 -10.36
CA ILE A 107 -3.42 -1.85 -9.50
C ILE A 107 -4.56 -1.84 -8.50
N ALA A 108 -5.32 -2.93 -8.48
CA ALA A 108 -6.42 -3.09 -7.53
C ALA A 108 -5.89 -3.67 -6.22
N PHE A 109 -6.31 -3.06 -5.12
CA PHE A 109 -5.97 -3.52 -3.77
C PHE A 109 -7.25 -3.88 -3.02
N ARG A 110 -7.16 -4.94 -2.25
CA ARG A 110 -8.28 -5.37 -1.41
C ARG A 110 -7.78 -5.74 -0.02
N PRO A 111 -7.57 -4.75 0.85
CA PRO A 111 -7.20 -5.05 2.23
C PRO A 111 -8.38 -5.71 2.94
N VAL A 112 -8.08 -6.78 3.67
CA VAL A 112 -9.07 -7.55 4.42
C VAL A 112 -8.51 -7.83 5.80
N ALA A 113 -9.34 -7.69 6.82
CA ALA A 113 -9.01 -8.08 8.18
C ALA A 113 -10.20 -8.81 8.77
N GLU A 114 -9.93 -9.91 9.47
CA GLU A 114 -10.99 -10.66 10.13
C GLU A 114 -10.54 -11.18 11.48
N ARG A 115 -11.52 -11.42 12.33
CA ARG A 115 -11.28 -11.98 13.66
C ARG A 115 -12.44 -12.87 14.04
N ALA A 116 -12.13 -14.03 14.59
CA ALA A 116 -13.13 -14.89 15.22
C ALA A 116 -13.27 -14.48 16.68
N PHE A 117 -14.51 -14.42 17.12
CA PHE A 117 -14.81 -14.08 18.52
C PHE A 117 -14.76 -15.30 19.43
#